data_61139cd4ec21d07a8012f8ae27469b51
#
_entry.id   61139cd4ec21d07a8012f8ae27469b51
#
_cell.length_a   1.000
_cell.length_b   1.000
_cell.length_c   1.000
_cell.angle_alpha   90.00
_cell.angle_beta   90.00
_cell.angle_gamma   90.00
#
_symmetry.space_group_name_H-M   'P 1'
#
loop_
_entity.id
_entity.type
_entity.pdbx_description
1 polymer ?
#
loop_
_entity_poly.entity_id
_entity_poly.type
_entity_poly.pdbx_seq_one_letter_code
_entity_poly.pdbx_strand_id
1 'polypeptide(L)'
;LIGVSVTVKGKEGVGTITDVDGNYSIVCSVQDVLVFSYVGYATQEIAVKNQKQLNVVLKEDTKVLDEVIVIGYGTTTRKSAVGAVDQVKASMIEDRPVANMTEALQGAAPNVVIQQRSSNPNDRKTNFNIRGISTVNDNSPLFVIDGLIADGGSFDKLNPNDIENISILKDAGTAAIYGSRSSNGVVLVTTKKGKKNQRATVRLSGMMGWQNPDILFSPVKGYQNATLRNLAATNAGEAPLYTPDQIRDLAAHQNEESWFFDQIVRTALQQNYNLSVSGGSDKTTYMVSMGYYDQESNYVGNSDFGVQRYNFRTNVSTEVGRLKLNAILAYTRNNSVSTTGGSLEVDAARVPTYYYYKMKSDDGRYLLNDVLSEFNPLGALEAGGRNKFRNNYLNANVNAEFRLIDGLKLRGVLGADVINDMRSTRNLGVAYYLNEEATEPRPVKDTDYKTSNWNHTAYLINTQLLLDYNKTFGKHNVTGLFGVTNESFTSSSNDIEKKGVDPDLGIGTDITNSTVGNITGSTFVDGSNRTSLTSLLGRVGYSYADRYYAEF
;
A
#
# COMPACT_ATOMS: atom_id res chain seq x y z
N LEU A 1 10.46 37.71 17.92
CA LEU A 1 10.19 36.60 16.97
C LEU A 1 10.69 36.99 15.58
N ILE A 2 11.52 36.15 14.96
CA ILE A 2 12.01 36.26 13.58
C ILE A 2 10.93 35.83 12.58
N GLY A 3 10.79 36.54 11.44
CA GLY A 3 9.93 36.12 10.34
C GLY A 3 8.43 36.41 10.51
N VAL A 4 8.04 37.24 11.48
CA VAL A 4 6.65 37.71 11.60
C VAL A 4 6.31 38.58 10.41
N SER A 5 5.25 38.26 9.69
CA SER A 5 4.72 39.08 8.59
C SER A 5 3.97 40.30 9.16
N VAL A 6 4.36 41.49 8.74
CA VAL A 6 3.73 42.76 9.10
C VAL A 6 3.25 43.42 7.83
N THR A 7 1.93 43.57 7.65
CA THR A 7 1.31 44.14 6.46
C THR A 7 0.36 45.28 6.82
N VAL A 8 0.11 46.18 5.86
CA VAL A 8 -0.89 47.24 6.03
C VAL A 8 -2.25 46.76 5.55
N LYS A 9 -3.25 46.77 6.44
CA LYS A 9 -4.63 46.35 6.11
C LYS A 9 -5.20 47.10 4.92
N GLY A 10 -5.65 46.37 3.91
CA GLY A 10 -6.28 46.94 2.73
C GLY A 10 -5.33 47.57 1.70
N LYS A 11 -4.00 47.44 1.86
CA LYS A 11 -3.00 47.88 0.87
C LYS A 11 -2.20 46.68 0.39
N GLU A 12 -2.48 46.18 -0.82
CA GLU A 12 -1.72 45.06 -1.40
C GLU A 12 -0.27 45.50 -1.72
N GLY A 13 0.68 44.64 -1.40
CA GLY A 13 2.13 44.85 -1.66
C GLY A 13 2.87 45.71 -0.64
N VAL A 14 2.21 46.24 0.41
CA VAL A 14 2.86 47.02 1.48
C VAL A 14 3.02 46.10 2.71
N GLY A 15 4.23 45.58 2.93
CA GLY A 15 4.54 44.72 4.05
C GLY A 15 6.03 44.56 4.28
N THR A 16 6.39 44.01 5.43
CA THR A 16 7.76 43.65 5.83
C THR A 16 7.72 42.39 6.69
N ILE A 17 8.89 41.85 7.01
CA ILE A 17 9.05 40.74 7.96
C ILE A 17 10.01 41.16 9.08
N THR A 18 9.84 40.61 10.26
CA THR A 18 10.76 40.88 11.39
C THR A 18 12.10 40.17 11.19
N ASP A 19 13.18 40.85 11.60
CA ASP A 19 14.55 40.33 11.60
C ASP A 19 14.81 39.33 12.75
N VAL A 20 16.09 38.92 12.92
CA VAL A 20 16.51 37.94 13.94
C VAL A 20 16.26 38.40 15.37
N ASP A 21 16.26 39.72 15.62
CA ASP A 21 15.99 40.35 16.90
C ASP A 21 14.50 40.66 17.10
N GLY A 22 13.65 40.42 16.07
CA GLY A 22 12.24 40.70 16.10
C GLY A 22 11.89 42.15 15.76
N ASN A 23 12.84 42.94 15.22
CA ASN A 23 12.58 44.30 14.77
C ASN A 23 12.02 44.33 13.37
N TYR A 24 11.22 45.35 13.07
CA TYR A 24 10.66 45.58 11.76
C TYR A 24 10.60 47.07 11.43
N SER A 25 10.60 47.43 10.18
CA SER A 25 10.38 48.80 9.68
C SER A 25 9.41 48.75 8.53
N ILE A 26 8.36 49.58 8.62
CA ILE A 26 7.32 49.67 7.58
C ILE A 26 6.88 51.09 7.41
N VAL A 27 6.73 51.50 6.16
CA VAL A 27 6.21 52.85 5.82
C VAL A 27 4.69 52.77 5.75
N CYS A 28 4.02 53.51 6.63
CA CYS A 28 2.57 53.51 6.74
C CYS A 28 2.05 54.90 7.20
N SER A 29 0.76 55.15 7.03
CA SER A 29 0.07 56.36 7.49
C SER A 29 -0.39 56.20 8.94
N VAL A 30 -0.55 57.30 9.64
CA VAL A 30 -1.07 57.36 11.03
C VAL A 30 -2.49 56.76 11.17
N GLN A 31 -3.24 56.69 10.10
CA GLN A 31 -4.58 56.10 10.06
C GLN A 31 -4.59 54.63 9.69
N ASP A 32 -3.42 54.06 9.32
CA ASP A 32 -3.34 52.67 8.88
C ASP A 32 -3.43 51.72 10.07
N VAL A 33 -3.86 50.50 9.77
CA VAL A 33 -3.89 49.38 10.68
C VAL A 33 -2.85 48.36 10.21
N LEU A 34 -1.92 48.00 11.07
CA LEU A 34 -0.94 46.94 10.81
C LEU A 34 -1.51 45.60 11.21
N VAL A 35 -1.31 44.61 10.36
CA VAL A 35 -1.68 43.21 10.59
C VAL A 35 -0.41 42.39 10.82
N PHE A 36 -0.30 41.83 12.00
CA PHE A 36 0.81 40.95 12.40
C PHE A 36 0.35 39.51 12.30
N SER A 37 1.03 38.69 11.51
CA SER A 37 0.73 37.27 11.38
C SER A 37 2.01 36.43 11.47
N TYR A 38 1.93 35.32 12.22
CA TYR A 38 3.01 34.36 12.37
C TYR A 38 2.43 32.96 12.61
N VAL A 39 3.11 31.95 12.10
CA VAL A 39 2.65 30.54 12.25
C VAL A 39 2.62 30.18 13.74
N GLY A 40 1.49 29.69 14.24
CA GLY A 40 1.28 29.35 15.65
C GLY A 40 0.87 30.51 16.56
N TYR A 41 0.64 31.72 16.03
CA TYR A 41 0.19 32.88 16.78
C TYR A 41 -1.10 33.47 16.19
N ALA A 42 -1.95 33.99 17.08
CA ALA A 42 -3.19 34.68 16.65
C ALA A 42 -2.83 35.96 15.88
N THR A 43 -3.40 36.12 14.70
CA THR A 43 -3.25 37.34 13.92
C THR A 43 -3.77 38.54 14.72
N GLN A 44 -2.97 39.57 14.85
CA GLN A 44 -3.33 40.81 15.55
C GLN A 44 -3.40 42.00 14.60
N GLU A 45 -4.44 42.82 14.74
CA GLU A 45 -4.61 44.05 14.03
C GLU A 45 -4.43 45.23 14.98
N ILE A 46 -3.46 46.10 14.72
CA ILE A 46 -3.12 47.22 15.59
C ILE A 46 -3.09 48.52 14.78
N ALA A 47 -3.86 49.51 15.22
CA ALA A 47 -3.86 50.84 14.60
C ALA A 47 -2.58 51.63 14.98
N VAL A 48 -1.95 52.27 14.03
CA VAL A 48 -0.66 53.01 14.20
C VAL A 48 -0.77 54.20 15.12
N LYS A 49 -1.87 54.94 15.11
CA LYS A 49 -2.21 56.05 16.03
C LYS A 49 -1.05 57.03 16.33
N ASN A 50 -0.34 57.47 15.32
CA ASN A 50 0.79 58.42 15.43
C ASN A 50 2.00 57.92 16.29
N GLN A 51 2.11 56.60 16.50
CA GLN A 51 3.26 56.02 17.24
C GLN A 51 4.42 55.80 16.26
N LYS A 52 5.61 56.30 16.60
CA LYS A 52 6.82 56.05 15.80
C LYS A 52 7.46 54.67 16.10
N GLN A 53 7.13 54.07 17.22
CA GLN A 53 7.58 52.76 17.63
C GLN A 53 6.39 51.99 18.19
N LEU A 54 6.15 50.79 17.67
CA LEU A 54 5.06 49.92 18.07
C LEU A 54 5.62 48.56 18.48
N ASN A 55 5.57 48.25 19.78
CA ASN A 55 5.97 46.98 20.32
C ASN A 55 4.75 46.07 20.44
N VAL A 56 4.81 44.91 19.81
CA VAL A 56 3.69 43.97 19.71
C VAL A 56 4.08 42.64 20.38
N VAL A 57 3.25 42.20 21.30
CA VAL A 57 3.38 40.87 21.89
C VAL A 57 2.34 39.97 21.22
N LEU A 58 2.79 39.07 20.36
CA LEU A 58 1.92 38.09 19.75
C LEU A 58 1.46 37.09 20.79
N LYS A 59 0.15 36.84 20.83
CA LYS A 59 -0.44 35.78 21.66
C LYS A 59 -0.40 34.48 20.89
N GLU A 60 0.09 33.42 21.51
CA GLU A 60 0.01 32.08 20.92
C GLU A 60 -1.45 31.80 20.54
N ASP A 61 -1.65 31.32 19.31
CA ASP A 61 -2.97 30.87 18.89
C ASP A 61 -3.26 29.56 19.61
N THR A 62 -3.82 29.65 20.80
CA THR A 62 -4.31 28.49 21.58
C THR A 62 -5.53 27.83 20.95
N LYS A 63 -6.07 28.37 19.87
CA LYS A 63 -6.83 27.56 18.91
C LYS A 63 -5.85 26.71 18.13
N VAL A 64 -5.21 25.76 18.82
CA VAL A 64 -4.80 24.50 18.19
C VAL A 64 -6.04 24.11 17.41
N LEU A 65 -5.98 24.12 16.08
CA LEU A 65 -6.98 23.46 15.25
C LEU A 65 -7.10 22.08 15.83
N ASP A 66 -8.18 21.82 16.61
CA ASP A 66 -8.38 20.55 17.28
C ASP A 66 -8.29 19.51 16.18
N GLU A 67 -7.22 18.71 16.20
CA GLU A 67 -6.92 17.75 15.16
C GLU A 67 -8.13 16.82 15.02
N VAL A 68 -8.84 16.92 13.90
CA VAL A 68 -10.04 16.16 13.64
C VAL A 68 -9.62 14.74 13.30
N ILE A 69 -10.07 13.79 14.11
CA ILE A 69 -9.88 12.37 13.86
C ILE A 69 -11.19 11.75 13.37
N VAL A 70 -11.05 10.86 12.40
CA VAL A 70 -12.17 10.02 11.95
C VAL A 70 -12.29 8.87 12.92
N ILE A 71 -13.47 8.69 13.49
CA ILE A 71 -13.83 7.57 14.37
C ILE A 71 -15.15 6.98 13.92
N GLY A 72 -15.17 5.70 13.62
CA GLY A 72 -16.39 5.04 13.18
C GLY A 72 -17.05 5.80 12.02
N TYR A 73 -18.34 5.89 12.01
CA TYR A 73 -19.13 6.61 11.00
C TYR A 73 -19.19 8.14 11.21
N GLY A 74 -18.23 8.73 11.95
CA GLY A 74 -18.22 10.16 12.27
C GLY A 74 -16.81 10.72 12.45
N THR A 75 -16.75 11.98 12.86
CA THR A 75 -15.49 12.67 13.19
C THR A 75 -15.57 13.21 14.62
N THR A 76 -14.42 13.22 15.31
CA THR A 76 -14.27 13.83 16.63
C THR A 76 -12.96 14.62 16.68
N THR A 77 -12.76 15.41 17.74
CA THR A 77 -11.44 16.02 17.96
C THR A 77 -10.56 15.07 18.78
N ARG A 78 -9.25 15.20 18.65
CA ARG A 78 -8.32 14.37 19.43
C ARG A 78 -8.52 14.49 20.95
N LYS A 79 -8.92 15.67 21.42
CA LYS A 79 -9.24 15.90 22.83
C LYS A 79 -10.48 15.16 23.32
N SER A 80 -11.46 14.99 22.45
CA SER A 80 -12.75 14.38 22.80
C SER A 80 -12.83 12.90 22.43
N ALA A 81 -11.79 12.33 21.81
CA ALA A 81 -11.75 10.91 21.51
C ALA A 81 -11.60 10.08 22.80
N VAL A 82 -12.60 9.26 23.10
CA VAL A 82 -12.58 8.32 24.22
C VAL A 82 -12.00 7.00 23.70
N GLY A 83 -10.68 6.80 23.87
CA GLY A 83 -9.98 5.57 23.47
C GLY A 83 -8.69 5.80 22.68
N ALA A 84 -7.90 4.75 22.47
CA ALA A 84 -6.61 4.84 21.82
C ALA A 84 -6.75 4.85 20.29
N VAL A 85 -6.53 6.01 19.70
CA VAL A 85 -6.49 6.22 18.26
C VAL A 85 -5.12 6.76 17.87
N ASP A 86 -4.40 6.06 17.00
CA ASP A 86 -3.20 6.59 16.37
C ASP A 86 -3.56 7.23 15.04
N GLN A 87 -2.90 8.32 14.72
CA GLN A 87 -3.09 9.02 13.46
C GLN A 87 -1.77 9.11 12.70
N VAL A 88 -1.79 8.66 11.45
CA VAL A 88 -0.69 8.79 10.50
C VAL A 88 -1.08 9.86 9.48
N LYS A 89 -0.28 10.94 9.41
CA LYS A 89 -0.49 12.05 8.49
C LYS A 89 0.08 11.72 7.10
N ALA A 90 -0.47 12.33 6.07
CA ALA A 90 0.00 12.22 4.69
C ALA A 90 1.52 12.42 4.57
N SER A 91 2.08 13.45 5.22
CA SER A 91 3.51 13.77 5.19
C SER A 91 4.44 12.65 5.69
N MET A 92 3.93 11.67 6.43
CA MET A 92 4.72 10.53 6.91
C MET A 92 4.82 9.40 5.88
N ILE A 93 3.98 9.40 4.85
CA ILE A 93 3.83 8.30 3.90
C ILE A 93 4.02 8.71 2.43
N GLU A 94 3.78 9.98 2.07
CA GLU A 94 3.81 10.47 0.68
C GLU A 94 5.16 10.29 -0.02
N ASP A 95 6.26 10.53 0.71
CA ASP A 95 7.62 10.55 0.15
C ASP A 95 8.35 9.20 0.34
N ARG A 96 7.64 8.15 0.73
CA ARG A 96 8.23 6.82 0.90
C ARG A 96 8.32 6.08 -0.43
N PRO A 97 9.50 5.56 -0.81
CA PRO A 97 9.70 4.83 -2.07
C PRO A 97 9.23 3.37 -1.93
N VAL A 98 7.95 3.16 -1.66
CA VAL A 98 7.38 1.83 -1.42
C VAL A 98 6.30 1.47 -2.44
N ALA A 99 6.14 0.17 -2.68
CA ALA A 99 5.25 -0.32 -3.72
C ALA A 99 3.78 -0.35 -3.30
N ASN A 100 3.48 -0.51 -2.02
CA ASN A 100 2.11 -0.65 -1.53
C ASN A 100 1.85 0.19 -0.29
N MET A 101 0.57 0.36 0.05
CA MET A 101 0.13 1.18 1.16
C MET A 101 0.51 0.59 2.52
N THR A 102 0.49 -0.73 2.65
CA THR A 102 0.90 -1.43 3.88
C THR A 102 2.36 -1.14 4.20
N GLU A 103 3.26 -1.22 3.23
CA GLU A 103 4.67 -0.88 3.42
C GLU A 103 4.86 0.61 3.77
N ALA A 104 4.05 1.50 3.20
CA ALA A 104 4.08 2.93 3.53
C ALA A 104 3.77 3.20 5.02
N LEU A 105 3.04 2.32 5.68
CA LEU A 105 2.71 2.43 7.10
C LEU A 105 3.75 1.82 8.04
N GLN A 106 4.73 1.08 7.53
CA GLN A 106 5.73 0.42 8.37
C GLN A 106 6.51 1.45 9.21
N GLY A 107 6.47 1.29 10.54
CA GLY A 107 7.10 2.22 11.48
C GLY A 107 6.41 3.60 11.61
N ALA A 108 5.27 3.83 10.93
CA ALA A 108 4.55 5.11 11.00
C ALA A 108 3.61 5.22 12.20
N ALA A 109 3.19 4.09 12.81
CA ALA A 109 2.31 4.08 13.97
C ALA A 109 2.82 3.11 15.04
N PRO A 110 2.76 3.48 16.35
CA PRO A 110 3.10 2.58 17.44
C PRO A 110 2.12 1.41 17.52
N ASN A 111 2.63 0.23 17.92
CA ASN A 111 1.85 -1.02 18.03
C ASN A 111 1.24 -1.55 16.73
N VAL A 112 1.69 -1.04 15.59
CA VAL A 112 1.41 -1.61 14.26
C VAL A 112 2.64 -2.37 13.82
N VAL A 113 2.46 -3.67 13.59
CA VAL A 113 3.53 -4.56 13.14
C VAL A 113 3.25 -4.94 11.70
N ILE A 114 4.13 -4.54 10.82
CA ILE A 114 4.08 -4.88 9.41
C ILE A 114 5.30 -5.74 9.11
N GLN A 115 5.05 -6.98 8.71
CA GLN A 115 6.09 -7.94 8.36
C GLN A 115 6.01 -8.23 6.86
N GLN A 116 7.05 -7.86 6.15
CA GLN A 116 7.23 -8.22 4.76
C GLN A 116 7.86 -9.62 4.70
N ARG A 117 7.21 -10.57 4.02
CA ARG A 117 7.69 -11.95 3.87
C ARG A 117 8.58 -12.14 2.63
N SER A 118 8.43 -11.29 1.63
CA SER A 118 9.20 -11.34 0.39
C SER A 118 9.50 -9.94 -0.11
N SER A 119 10.71 -9.74 -0.60
CA SER A 119 11.12 -8.49 -1.28
C SER A 119 10.82 -8.53 -2.78
N ASN A 120 10.31 -9.66 -3.29
CA ASN A 120 9.90 -9.79 -4.69
C ASN A 120 8.71 -8.86 -4.98
N PRO A 121 8.82 -7.90 -5.90
CA PRO A 121 7.73 -6.96 -6.22
C PRO A 121 6.43 -7.66 -6.62
N ASN A 122 6.52 -8.86 -7.16
CA ASN A 122 5.39 -9.63 -7.67
C ASN A 122 4.73 -10.56 -6.63
N ASP A 123 5.38 -10.84 -5.51
CA ASP A 123 4.88 -11.71 -4.43
C ASP A 123 5.12 -11.08 -3.06
N ARG A 124 4.78 -9.82 -2.91
CA ARG A 124 4.88 -9.10 -1.64
C ARG A 124 3.74 -9.51 -0.72
N LYS A 125 3.95 -10.55 0.06
CA LYS A 125 3.06 -10.92 1.16
C LYS A 125 3.45 -10.13 2.40
N THR A 126 2.63 -9.16 2.76
CA THR A 126 2.78 -8.39 3.99
C THR A 126 1.74 -8.84 5.01
N ASN A 127 2.18 -9.11 6.23
CA ASN A 127 1.28 -9.29 7.35
C ASN A 127 1.11 -7.94 8.05
N PHE A 128 -0.13 -7.53 8.25
CA PHE A 128 -0.49 -6.31 8.96
C PHE A 128 -1.20 -6.69 10.27
N ASN A 129 -0.59 -6.41 11.41
CA ASN A 129 -1.15 -6.72 12.72
C ASN A 129 -1.18 -5.47 13.60
N ILE A 130 -2.27 -5.29 14.34
CA ILE A 130 -2.42 -4.25 15.36
C ILE A 130 -2.33 -4.92 16.73
N ARG A 131 -1.38 -4.47 17.59
CA ARG A 131 -1.14 -5.04 18.94
C ARG A 131 -0.73 -6.53 18.95
N GLY A 132 -0.24 -7.05 17.84
CA GLY A 132 0.28 -8.41 17.76
C GLY A 132 -0.72 -9.43 17.23
N ILE A 133 -0.39 -10.71 17.37
CA ILE A 133 -1.17 -11.84 16.88
C ILE A 133 -2.14 -12.28 17.98
N SER A 134 -3.43 -12.26 17.70
CA SER A 134 -4.50 -12.62 18.65
C SER A 134 -5.12 -14.00 18.36
N THR A 135 -4.96 -14.51 17.14
CA THR A 135 -5.54 -15.78 16.69
C THR A 135 -4.60 -16.53 15.76
N VAL A 136 -4.76 -17.82 15.64
CA VAL A 136 -4.04 -18.67 14.67
C VAL A 136 -4.58 -18.54 13.24
N ASN A 137 -5.75 -17.91 13.08
CA ASN A 137 -6.39 -17.66 11.79
C ASN A 137 -5.94 -16.30 11.21
N ASP A 138 -6.87 -15.52 10.68
CA ASP A 138 -6.61 -14.19 10.14
C ASP A 138 -6.53 -13.13 11.25
N ASN A 139 -5.42 -12.39 11.30
CA ASN A 139 -5.18 -11.29 12.23
C ASN A 139 -5.23 -9.92 11.54
N SER A 140 -5.64 -9.86 10.28
CA SER A 140 -5.74 -8.62 9.53
C SER A 140 -6.77 -7.68 10.15
N PRO A 141 -6.48 -6.37 10.22
CA PRO A 141 -7.47 -5.39 10.67
C PRO A 141 -8.57 -5.19 9.62
N LEU A 142 -9.69 -4.61 10.06
CA LEU A 142 -10.72 -4.14 9.15
C LEU A 142 -10.26 -2.85 8.46
N PHE A 143 -10.34 -2.77 7.14
CA PHE A 143 -10.05 -1.56 6.39
C PHE A 143 -11.33 -0.80 6.07
N VAL A 144 -11.30 0.52 6.27
CA VAL A 144 -12.41 1.42 5.92
C VAL A 144 -11.85 2.61 5.14
N ILE A 145 -12.25 2.78 3.90
CA ILE A 145 -11.78 3.84 3.01
C ILE A 145 -12.93 4.80 2.74
N ASP A 146 -12.76 6.06 3.12
CA ASP A 146 -13.77 7.12 2.97
C ASP A 146 -15.17 6.74 3.53
N GLY A 147 -15.18 5.97 4.63
CA GLY A 147 -16.40 5.54 5.31
C GLY A 147 -17.03 4.23 4.81
N LEU A 148 -16.41 3.58 3.83
CA LEU A 148 -16.83 2.28 3.31
C LEU A 148 -15.86 1.18 3.74
N ILE A 149 -16.39 0.05 4.15
CA ILE A 149 -15.59 -1.16 4.38
C ILE A 149 -15.02 -1.61 3.03
N ALA A 150 -13.74 -1.91 3.02
CA ALA A 150 -12.99 -2.27 1.83
C ALA A 150 -12.16 -3.54 2.05
N ASP A 151 -11.82 -4.21 0.97
CA ASP A 151 -10.89 -5.33 0.96
C ASP A 151 -9.44 -4.87 1.22
N GLY A 152 -8.64 -5.72 1.87
CA GLY A 152 -7.21 -5.45 2.12
C GLY A 152 -6.40 -5.23 0.84
N GLY A 153 -6.75 -5.91 -0.25
CA GLY A 153 -6.13 -5.70 -1.56
C GLY A 153 -6.42 -4.32 -2.13
N SER A 154 -7.63 -3.79 -1.94
CA SER A 154 -8.00 -2.42 -2.32
C SER A 154 -7.21 -1.39 -1.51
N PHE A 155 -6.99 -1.63 -0.21
CA PHE A 155 -6.15 -0.79 0.63
C PHE A 155 -4.68 -0.75 0.14
N ASP A 156 -4.09 -1.91 -0.15
CA ASP A 156 -2.71 -2.01 -0.60
C ASP A 156 -2.43 -1.30 -1.93
N LYS A 157 -3.44 -1.15 -2.77
CA LYS A 157 -3.32 -0.51 -4.08
C LYS A 157 -3.61 1.00 -4.06
N LEU A 158 -3.97 1.57 -2.90
CA LEU A 158 -4.12 3.02 -2.77
C LEU A 158 -2.81 3.74 -3.10
N ASN A 159 -2.95 4.90 -3.71
CA ASN A 159 -1.82 5.80 -3.92
C ASN A 159 -1.57 6.60 -2.63
N PRO A 160 -0.38 6.52 -1.99
CA PRO A 160 -0.06 7.30 -0.80
C PRO A 160 -0.27 8.82 -0.97
N ASN A 161 -0.08 9.33 -2.20
CA ASN A 161 -0.27 10.75 -2.51
C ASN A 161 -1.74 11.20 -2.46
N ASP A 162 -2.71 10.27 -2.51
CA ASP A 162 -4.14 10.57 -2.40
C ASP A 162 -4.65 10.58 -0.96
N ILE A 163 -3.82 10.18 0.01
CA ILE A 163 -4.21 10.05 1.41
C ILE A 163 -4.07 11.39 2.12
N GLU A 164 -5.08 11.77 2.90
CA GLU A 164 -5.04 12.91 3.82
C GLU A 164 -4.55 12.49 5.20
N ASN A 165 -5.17 11.43 5.73
CA ASN A 165 -4.76 10.83 7.00
C ASN A 165 -5.25 9.38 7.12
N ILE A 166 -4.62 8.64 8.04
CA ILE A 166 -5.05 7.30 8.44
C ILE A 166 -5.21 7.29 9.94
N SER A 167 -6.39 6.88 10.42
CA SER A 167 -6.66 6.67 11.84
C SER A 167 -6.72 5.17 12.14
N ILE A 168 -5.99 4.74 13.16
CA ILE A 168 -5.91 3.33 13.56
C ILE A 168 -6.62 3.18 14.90
N LEU A 169 -7.79 2.54 14.88
CA LEU A 169 -8.58 2.22 16.07
C LEU A 169 -8.06 0.91 16.67
N LYS A 170 -7.47 1.00 17.84
CA LYS A 170 -6.82 -0.14 18.49
C LYS A 170 -7.67 -0.76 19.60
N ASP A 171 -8.58 0.00 20.19
CA ASP A 171 -9.38 -0.44 21.31
C ASP A 171 -10.76 -0.92 20.86
N ALA A 172 -11.25 -1.96 21.54
CA ALA A 172 -12.59 -2.51 21.29
C ALA A 172 -13.69 -1.45 21.42
N GLY A 173 -13.58 -0.51 22.37
CA GLY A 173 -14.56 0.56 22.55
C GLY A 173 -14.70 1.47 21.33
N THR A 174 -13.58 1.93 20.75
CA THR A 174 -13.61 2.79 19.55
C THR A 174 -13.98 2.04 18.28
N ALA A 175 -13.66 0.74 18.22
CA ALA A 175 -13.91 -0.12 17.08
C ALA A 175 -15.29 -0.81 17.11
N ALA A 176 -15.98 -0.85 18.28
CA ALA A 176 -17.21 -1.59 18.52
C ALA A 176 -18.33 -1.30 17.51
N ILE A 177 -18.39 -0.08 16.99
CA ILE A 177 -19.39 0.34 16.01
C ILE A 177 -19.29 -0.43 14.66
N TYR A 178 -18.15 -1.10 14.41
CA TYR A 178 -17.94 -1.97 13.26
C TYR A 178 -18.24 -3.45 13.53
N GLY A 179 -18.70 -3.76 14.76
CA GLY A 179 -19.07 -5.11 15.20
C GLY A 179 -17.87 -6.05 15.37
N SER A 180 -18.14 -7.36 15.33
CA SER A 180 -17.13 -8.41 15.60
C SER A 180 -15.95 -8.42 14.65
N ARG A 181 -16.10 -7.92 13.43
CA ARG A 181 -15.01 -7.84 12.44
C ARG A 181 -13.89 -6.86 12.83
N SER A 182 -14.14 -5.99 13.78
CA SER A 182 -13.16 -5.03 14.30
C SER A 182 -12.31 -5.58 15.45
N SER A 183 -12.42 -6.86 15.78
CA SER A 183 -11.66 -7.51 16.88
C SER A 183 -10.15 -7.34 16.75
N ASN A 184 -9.63 -7.32 15.52
CA ASN A 184 -8.21 -7.11 15.21
C ASN A 184 -7.84 -5.63 15.00
N GLY A 185 -8.75 -4.70 15.34
CA GLY A 185 -8.62 -3.26 15.10
C GLY A 185 -9.17 -2.82 13.74
N VAL A 186 -9.18 -1.50 13.53
CA VAL A 186 -9.72 -0.88 12.31
C VAL A 186 -8.74 0.17 11.79
N VAL A 187 -8.49 0.15 10.49
CA VAL A 187 -7.70 1.15 9.77
C VAL A 187 -8.64 2.01 8.95
N LEU A 188 -8.83 3.27 9.38
CA LEU A 188 -9.68 4.24 8.71
C LEU A 188 -8.82 5.14 7.81
N VAL A 189 -9.06 5.08 6.53
CA VAL A 189 -8.38 5.90 5.53
C VAL A 189 -9.27 7.04 5.08
N THR A 190 -8.76 8.26 5.16
CA THR A 190 -9.41 9.44 4.59
C THR A 190 -8.58 9.95 3.43
N THR A 191 -9.20 10.13 2.28
CA THR A 191 -8.53 10.64 1.09
C THR A 191 -8.64 12.15 0.97
N LYS A 192 -7.71 12.76 0.25
CA LYS A 192 -7.64 14.20 0.03
C LYS A 192 -8.88 14.73 -0.67
N LYS A 193 -9.29 15.94 -0.28
CA LYS A 193 -10.44 16.66 -0.83
C LYS A 193 -10.01 18.07 -1.27
N GLY A 194 -10.76 18.66 -2.16
CA GLY A 194 -10.62 20.09 -2.44
C GLY A 194 -11.03 20.94 -1.24
N LYS A 195 -10.52 22.15 -1.15
CA LYS A 195 -10.85 23.12 -0.09
C LYS A 195 -11.75 24.23 -0.64
N LYS A 196 -12.73 24.67 0.18
CA LYS A 196 -13.63 25.79 -0.18
C LYS A 196 -12.84 27.08 -0.37
N ASN A 197 -13.26 27.90 -1.31
CA ASN A 197 -12.67 29.21 -1.62
C ASN A 197 -11.17 29.15 -1.96
N GLN A 198 -10.72 28.03 -2.51
CA GLN A 198 -9.34 27.83 -2.94
C GLN A 198 -9.26 27.84 -4.47
N ARG A 199 -8.35 28.64 -5.02
CA ARG A 199 -8.00 28.59 -6.45
C ARG A 199 -7.49 27.21 -6.82
N ALA A 200 -7.65 26.84 -8.08
CA ALA A 200 -7.10 25.59 -8.58
C ALA A 200 -5.59 25.49 -8.31
N THR A 201 -5.18 24.45 -7.62
CA THR A 201 -3.78 24.14 -7.31
C THR A 201 -3.40 22.87 -8.04
N VAL A 202 -2.35 22.93 -8.83
CA VAL A 202 -1.77 21.78 -9.51
C VAL A 202 -0.53 21.34 -8.74
N ARG A 203 -0.45 20.07 -8.41
CA ARG A 203 0.74 19.46 -7.78
C ARG A 203 1.24 18.34 -8.69
N LEU A 204 2.50 18.42 -9.07
CA LEU A 204 3.22 17.37 -9.78
C LEU A 204 4.35 16.88 -8.89
N SER A 205 4.47 15.58 -8.71
CA SER A 205 5.60 14.95 -8.03
C SER A 205 6.14 13.79 -8.86
N GLY A 206 7.45 13.58 -8.80
CA GLY A 206 8.12 12.49 -9.49
C GLY A 206 9.28 11.97 -8.65
N MET A 207 9.45 10.65 -8.64
CA MET A 207 10.54 9.95 -8.00
C MET A 207 11.11 8.92 -8.96
N MET A 208 12.42 8.84 -9.04
CA MET A 208 13.16 7.81 -9.75
C MET A 208 14.27 7.30 -8.84
N GLY A 209 14.43 6.00 -8.74
CA GLY A 209 15.44 5.39 -7.89
C GLY A 209 15.85 4.01 -8.38
N TRP A 210 16.97 3.53 -7.86
CA TRP A 210 17.47 2.18 -8.13
C TRP A 210 17.40 1.38 -6.83
N GLN A 211 16.73 0.26 -6.89
CA GLN A 211 16.62 -0.67 -5.78
C GLN A 211 17.70 -1.73 -5.90
N ASN A 212 18.62 -1.74 -4.95
CA ASN A 212 19.66 -2.75 -4.84
C ASN A 212 19.31 -3.69 -3.68
N PRO A 213 19.08 -4.99 -3.93
CA PRO A 213 18.78 -5.95 -2.86
C PRO A 213 19.95 -6.10 -1.90
N ASP A 214 19.69 -6.03 -0.60
CA ASP A 214 20.65 -6.34 0.45
C ASP A 214 20.37 -7.75 0.99
N ILE A 215 21.36 -8.64 0.87
CA ILE A 215 21.24 -10.04 1.24
C ILE A 215 21.79 -10.21 2.65
N LEU A 216 20.92 -10.47 3.62
CA LEU A 216 21.21 -10.47 5.05
C LEU A 216 21.99 -11.70 5.55
N PHE A 217 22.33 -12.63 4.70
CA PHE A 217 23.11 -13.82 5.06
C PHE A 217 24.21 -14.08 4.04
N SER A 218 25.26 -14.75 4.46
CA SER A 218 26.36 -15.17 3.60
C SER A 218 26.43 -16.69 3.50
N PRO A 219 26.70 -17.25 2.33
CA PRO A 219 26.87 -18.68 2.18
C PRO A 219 28.16 -19.15 2.89
N VAL A 220 28.17 -20.41 3.29
CA VAL A 220 29.40 -21.04 3.74
C VAL A 220 30.29 -21.35 2.53
N LYS A 221 31.60 -21.23 2.70
CA LYS A 221 32.57 -21.58 1.67
C LYS A 221 32.50 -23.07 1.31
N GLY A 222 32.85 -23.43 0.09
CA GLY A 222 32.76 -24.78 -0.42
C GLY A 222 33.53 -25.80 0.44
N TYR A 223 34.75 -25.48 0.86
CA TYR A 223 35.52 -26.34 1.75
C TYR A 223 34.86 -26.57 3.13
N GLN A 224 34.21 -25.53 3.68
CA GLN A 224 33.47 -25.61 4.93
C GLN A 224 32.24 -26.52 4.77
N ASN A 225 31.48 -26.32 3.66
CA ASN A 225 30.33 -27.15 3.35
C ASN A 225 30.74 -28.64 3.18
N ALA A 226 31.81 -28.93 2.41
CA ALA A 226 32.33 -30.25 2.19
C ALA A 226 32.75 -30.92 3.52
N THR A 227 33.40 -30.15 4.41
CA THR A 227 33.78 -30.63 5.74
C THR A 227 32.55 -31.00 6.61
N LEU A 228 31.53 -30.11 6.61
CA LEU A 228 30.29 -30.35 7.36
C LEU A 228 29.50 -31.52 6.80
N ARG A 229 29.48 -31.72 5.48
CA ARG A 229 28.85 -32.88 4.85
C ARG A 229 29.53 -34.18 5.22
N ASN A 230 30.88 -34.20 5.23
CA ASN A 230 31.64 -35.36 5.70
C ASN A 230 31.35 -35.69 7.18
N LEU A 231 31.26 -34.65 8.03
CA LEU A 231 30.90 -34.85 9.43
C LEU A 231 29.48 -35.41 9.57
N ALA A 232 28.53 -34.92 8.79
CA ALA A 232 27.15 -35.41 8.78
C ALA A 232 27.09 -36.90 8.34
N ALA A 233 27.79 -37.26 7.24
CA ALA A 233 27.88 -38.63 6.76
C ALA A 233 28.50 -39.56 7.82
N THR A 234 29.61 -39.15 8.42
CA THR A 234 30.27 -39.93 9.48
C THR A 234 29.35 -40.13 10.70
N ASN A 235 28.62 -39.09 11.12
CA ASN A 235 27.64 -39.18 12.21
C ASN A 235 26.45 -40.10 11.87
N ALA A 236 26.11 -40.23 10.60
CA ALA A 236 25.09 -41.17 10.11
C ALA A 236 25.62 -42.60 9.91
N GLY A 237 26.93 -42.86 10.16
CA GLY A 237 27.57 -44.15 9.91
C GLY A 237 27.89 -44.40 8.44
N GLU A 238 27.90 -43.36 7.61
CA GLU A 238 28.20 -43.39 6.18
C GLU A 238 29.66 -43.01 5.90
N ALA A 239 30.17 -43.37 4.73
CA ALA A 239 31.50 -42.96 4.29
C ALA A 239 31.53 -41.43 3.97
N PRO A 240 32.69 -40.78 4.21
CA PRO A 240 32.85 -39.37 3.81
C PRO A 240 32.60 -39.19 2.32
N LEU A 241 31.87 -38.10 1.99
CA LEU A 241 31.51 -37.78 0.61
C LEU A 241 32.66 -37.12 -0.17
N TYR A 242 33.56 -36.43 0.54
CA TYR A 242 34.71 -35.70 -0.03
C TYR A 242 35.98 -36.21 0.54
N THR A 243 37.01 -36.40 -0.31
CA THR A 243 38.35 -36.76 0.12
C THR A 243 39.06 -35.56 0.76
N PRO A 244 40.12 -35.79 1.59
CA PRO A 244 40.93 -34.69 2.12
C PRO A 244 41.57 -33.81 1.04
N ASP A 245 41.90 -34.38 -0.13
CA ASP A 245 42.48 -33.65 -1.25
C ASP A 245 41.46 -32.72 -1.92
N GLN A 246 40.23 -33.18 -2.10
CA GLN A 246 39.13 -32.33 -2.59
C GLN A 246 38.84 -31.18 -1.64
N ILE A 247 38.87 -31.41 -0.32
CA ILE A 247 38.66 -30.33 0.66
C ILE A 247 39.80 -29.31 0.62
N ARG A 248 41.05 -29.78 0.46
CA ARG A 248 42.20 -28.86 0.31
C ARG A 248 42.14 -28.05 -0.98
N ASP A 249 41.73 -28.66 -2.08
CA ASP A 249 41.53 -27.99 -3.35
C ASP A 249 40.44 -26.88 -3.25
N LEU A 250 39.30 -27.19 -2.68
CA LEU A 250 38.24 -26.22 -2.39
C LEU A 250 38.74 -25.06 -1.52
N ALA A 251 39.57 -25.36 -0.50
CA ALA A 251 40.13 -24.31 0.36
C ALA A 251 41.13 -23.43 -0.37
N ALA A 252 41.89 -23.96 -1.33
CA ALA A 252 42.82 -23.20 -2.15
C ALA A 252 42.11 -22.21 -3.08
N HIS A 253 40.93 -22.59 -3.60
CA HIS A 253 40.15 -21.79 -4.55
C HIS A 253 38.99 -21.02 -3.91
N GLN A 254 38.93 -20.87 -2.59
CA GLN A 254 37.84 -20.21 -1.87
C GLN A 254 37.55 -18.76 -2.26
N ASN A 255 38.50 -18.07 -2.89
CA ASN A 255 38.33 -16.69 -3.37
C ASN A 255 37.82 -16.63 -4.82
N GLU A 256 37.74 -17.75 -5.51
CA GLU A 256 37.25 -17.89 -6.88
C GLU A 256 35.78 -18.32 -6.90
N GLU A 257 35.22 -18.66 -5.74
CA GLU A 257 33.83 -19.07 -5.60
C GLU A 257 32.88 -17.92 -5.91
N SER A 258 31.84 -18.21 -6.69
CA SER A 258 30.71 -17.34 -6.87
C SER A 258 29.47 -17.93 -6.21
N TRP A 259 28.68 -17.06 -5.61
CA TRP A 259 27.42 -17.46 -5.05
C TRP A 259 26.32 -17.41 -6.11
N PHE A 260 25.51 -18.45 -6.23
CA PHE A 260 24.45 -18.51 -7.23
C PHE A 260 23.40 -17.42 -7.03
N PHE A 261 23.20 -16.97 -5.79
CA PHE A 261 22.28 -15.86 -5.52
C PHE A 261 22.71 -14.58 -6.23
N ASP A 262 24.01 -14.30 -6.28
CA ASP A 262 24.54 -13.11 -6.98
C ASP A 262 24.31 -13.16 -8.50
N GLN A 263 24.13 -14.36 -9.06
CA GLN A 263 23.86 -14.53 -10.49
C GLN A 263 22.39 -14.32 -10.86
N ILE A 264 21.45 -14.40 -9.90
CA ILE A 264 20.02 -14.27 -10.15
C ILE A 264 19.44 -12.92 -9.74
N VAL A 265 20.21 -12.11 -9.00
CA VAL A 265 19.76 -10.81 -8.48
C VAL A 265 20.41 -9.66 -9.23
N ARG A 266 19.66 -8.59 -9.45
CA ARG A 266 20.11 -7.36 -10.10
C ARG A 266 19.58 -6.12 -9.41
N THR A 267 20.24 -5.00 -9.64
CA THR A 267 19.69 -3.68 -9.36
C THR A 267 18.53 -3.38 -10.30
N ALA A 268 17.41 -2.89 -9.76
CA ALA A 268 16.18 -2.64 -10.49
C ALA A 268 15.78 -1.16 -10.44
N LEU A 269 15.22 -0.65 -11.53
CA LEU A 269 14.68 0.71 -11.61
C LEU A 269 13.30 0.76 -10.97
N GLN A 270 13.05 1.85 -10.22
CA GLN A 270 11.75 2.18 -9.64
C GLN A 270 11.39 3.62 -9.98
N GLN A 271 10.15 3.84 -10.42
CA GLN A 271 9.64 5.16 -10.80
C GLN A 271 8.24 5.37 -10.22
N ASN A 272 7.95 6.61 -9.80
CA ASN A 272 6.64 7.00 -9.29
C ASN A 272 6.34 8.45 -9.69
N TYR A 273 5.27 8.66 -10.45
CA TYR A 273 4.84 9.98 -10.92
C TYR A 273 3.40 10.23 -10.50
N ASN A 274 3.13 11.41 -9.94
CA ASN A 274 1.80 11.79 -9.49
C ASN A 274 1.46 13.20 -9.94
N LEU A 275 0.26 13.36 -10.46
CA LEU A 275 -0.35 14.64 -10.82
C LEU A 275 -1.66 14.78 -10.06
N SER A 276 -1.86 15.91 -9.40
CA SER A 276 -3.16 16.22 -8.81
C SER A 276 -3.57 17.66 -9.05
N VAL A 277 -4.88 17.87 -9.17
CA VAL A 277 -5.51 19.19 -9.30
C VAL A 277 -6.62 19.28 -8.26
N SER A 278 -6.56 20.29 -7.41
CA SER A 278 -7.57 20.50 -6.38
C SER A 278 -7.96 21.98 -6.27
N GLY A 279 -9.21 22.24 -5.88
CA GLY A 279 -9.72 23.59 -5.71
C GLY A 279 -11.15 23.59 -5.23
N GLY A 280 -11.77 24.78 -5.20
CA GLY A 280 -13.18 24.90 -4.90
C GLY A 280 -13.68 26.33 -4.77
N SER A 281 -14.98 26.47 -4.95
CA SER A 281 -15.78 27.67 -4.65
C SER A 281 -16.29 27.65 -3.20
N ASP A 282 -17.19 28.53 -2.87
CA ASP A 282 -17.95 28.56 -1.61
C ASP A 282 -18.81 27.30 -1.41
N LYS A 283 -19.31 26.70 -2.51
CA LYS A 283 -20.27 25.59 -2.48
C LYS A 283 -19.71 24.27 -2.98
N THR A 284 -18.78 24.30 -3.93
CA THR A 284 -18.28 23.09 -4.59
C THR A 284 -16.78 22.99 -4.41
N THR A 285 -16.31 21.81 -4.03
CA THR A 285 -14.88 21.47 -3.96
C THR A 285 -14.60 20.26 -4.83
N TYR A 286 -13.40 20.21 -5.40
CA TYR A 286 -12.99 19.11 -6.25
C TYR A 286 -11.51 18.76 -6.03
N MET A 287 -11.19 17.52 -6.23
CA MET A 287 -9.84 16.98 -6.31
C MET A 287 -9.83 15.88 -7.36
N VAL A 288 -8.86 15.93 -8.26
CA VAL A 288 -8.60 14.90 -9.27
C VAL A 288 -7.12 14.54 -9.20
N SER A 289 -6.80 13.28 -9.20
CA SER A 289 -5.43 12.80 -9.21
C SER A 289 -5.22 11.68 -10.20
N MET A 290 -3.99 11.57 -10.70
CA MET A 290 -3.47 10.50 -11.53
C MET A 290 -2.11 10.09 -11.00
N GLY A 291 -1.86 8.79 -10.93
CA GLY A 291 -0.60 8.21 -10.49
C GLY A 291 -0.13 7.13 -11.45
N TYR A 292 1.18 7.09 -11.67
CA TYR A 292 1.88 6.01 -12.36
C TYR A 292 3.03 5.53 -11.51
N TYR A 293 3.07 4.22 -11.27
CA TYR A 293 4.15 3.55 -10.56
C TYR A 293 4.66 2.41 -11.42
N ASP A 294 5.98 2.32 -11.55
CA ASP A 294 6.68 1.26 -12.27
C ASP A 294 7.87 0.79 -11.44
N GLN A 295 7.98 -0.51 -11.29
CA GLN A 295 9.10 -1.15 -10.61
C GLN A 295 9.50 -2.41 -11.36
N GLU A 296 10.73 -2.42 -11.86
CA GLU A 296 11.35 -3.60 -12.43
C GLU A 296 11.58 -4.68 -11.36
N SER A 297 11.70 -5.93 -11.80
CA SER A 297 12.09 -7.04 -10.92
C SER A 297 13.57 -6.95 -10.57
N ASN A 298 13.89 -7.27 -9.30
CA ASN A 298 15.26 -7.45 -8.84
C ASN A 298 15.88 -8.78 -9.29
N TYR A 299 15.11 -9.66 -9.92
CA TYR A 299 15.66 -10.87 -10.55
C TYR A 299 16.09 -10.60 -11.98
N VAL A 300 17.14 -11.28 -12.40
CA VAL A 300 17.54 -11.37 -13.81
C VAL A 300 16.45 -12.07 -14.62
N GLY A 301 16.58 -12.15 -15.93
CA GLY A 301 15.63 -12.81 -16.83
C GLY A 301 14.93 -11.82 -17.73
N ASN A 302 13.62 -11.98 -17.91
CA ASN A 302 12.87 -11.21 -18.87
C ASN A 302 12.71 -9.75 -18.45
N SER A 303 12.92 -8.82 -19.38
CA SER A 303 12.84 -7.37 -19.14
C SER A 303 11.42 -6.88 -18.75
N ASP A 304 10.38 -7.68 -19.00
CA ASP A 304 9.01 -7.36 -18.61
C ASP A 304 8.65 -7.80 -17.18
N PHE A 305 9.57 -8.44 -16.46
CA PHE A 305 9.35 -8.78 -15.05
C PHE A 305 9.31 -7.53 -14.19
N GLY A 306 8.24 -7.38 -13.43
CA GLY A 306 8.03 -6.22 -12.58
C GLY A 306 6.56 -5.93 -12.32
N VAL A 307 6.30 -4.72 -11.83
CA VAL A 307 4.97 -4.24 -11.46
C VAL A 307 4.75 -2.84 -12.03
N GLN A 308 3.63 -2.66 -12.73
CA GLN A 308 3.15 -1.37 -13.21
C GLN A 308 1.77 -1.07 -12.65
N ARG A 309 1.60 0.10 -12.04
CA ARG A 309 0.32 0.52 -11.47
C ARG A 309 -0.11 1.89 -11.98
N TYR A 310 -1.37 1.99 -12.36
CA TYR A 310 -2.05 3.21 -12.77
C TYR A 310 -3.16 3.50 -11.78
N ASN A 311 -3.17 4.69 -11.21
CA ASN A 311 -4.19 5.16 -10.29
C ASN A 311 -4.90 6.38 -10.88
N PHE A 312 -6.20 6.42 -10.74
CA PHE A 312 -7.04 7.58 -11.00
C PHE A 312 -8.00 7.77 -9.84
N ARG A 313 -8.15 9.00 -9.37
CA ARG A 313 -9.14 9.35 -8.33
C ARG A 313 -9.76 10.69 -8.61
N THR A 314 -11.06 10.79 -8.35
CA THR A 314 -11.76 12.08 -8.28
C THR A 314 -12.63 12.12 -7.03
N ASN A 315 -12.69 13.29 -6.42
CA ASN A 315 -13.50 13.56 -5.25
C ASN A 315 -14.16 14.92 -5.46
N VAL A 316 -15.49 14.95 -5.54
CA VAL A 316 -16.29 16.17 -5.76
C VAL A 316 -17.31 16.28 -4.64
N SER A 317 -17.36 17.42 -3.99
CA SER A 317 -18.37 17.73 -2.98
C SER A 317 -19.08 19.03 -3.33
N THR A 318 -20.40 19.06 -3.23
CA THR A 318 -21.21 20.27 -3.49
C THR A 318 -22.30 20.44 -2.44
N GLU A 319 -22.63 21.69 -2.12
CA GLU A 319 -23.69 22.06 -1.19
C GLU A 319 -24.76 22.86 -1.91
N VAL A 320 -26.00 22.38 -1.84
CA VAL A 320 -27.20 23.02 -2.41
C VAL A 320 -28.26 23.16 -1.32
N GLY A 321 -28.38 24.34 -0.76
CA GLY A 321 -29.30 24.60 0.35
C GLY A 321 -29.00 23.74 1.58
N ARG A 322 -29.89 22.80 1.90
CA ARG A 322 -29.75 21.87 3.03
C ARG A 322 -29.10 20.54 2.65
N LEU A 323 -28.84 20.32 1.37
CA LEU A 323 -28.27 19.10 0.84
C LEU A 323 -26.80 19.28 0.56
N LYS A 324 -25.97 18.37 1.09
CA LYS A 324 -24.55 18.22 0.75
C LYS A 324 -24.37 16.88 0.08
N LEU A 325 -23.79 16.90 -1.11
CA LEU A 325 -23.45 15.72 -1.89
C LEU A 325 -21.94 15.58 -1.96
N ASN A 326 -21.44 14.37 -1.77
CA ASN A 326 -20.05 14.03 -2.01
C ASN A 326 -19.98 12.76 -2.86
N ALA A 327 -19.21 12.82 -3.95
CA ALA A 327 -19.00 11.70 -4.84
C ALA A 327 -17.50 11.44 -4.98
N ILE A 328 -17.12 10.18 -4.83
CA ILE A 328 -15.75 9.69 -4.99
C ILE A 328 -15.78 8.59 -6.04
N LEU A 329 -14.87 8.66 -7.00
CA LEU A 329 -14.60 7.60 -7.95
C LEU A 329 -13.09 7.36 -7.97
N ALA A 330 -12.68 6.13 -7.76
CA ALA A 330 -11.28 5.76 -7.84
C ALA A 330 -11.13 4.47 -8.67
N TYR A 331 -10.14 4.46 -9.53
CA TYR A 331 -9.79 3.31 -10.33
C TYR A 331 -8.29 3.03 -10.21
N THR A 332 -7.95 1.78 -9.98
CA THR A 332 -6.57 1.31 -9.94
C THR A 332 -6.43 0.10 -10.86
N ARG A 333 -5.47 0.15 -11.76
CA ARG A 333 -5.01 -0.99 -12.52
C ARG A 333 -3.58 -1.33 -12.15
N ASN A 334 -3.36 -2.58 -11.73
CA ASN A 334 -2.04 -3.11 -11.40
C ASN A 334 -1.75 -4.28 -12.33
N ASN A 335 -0.67 -4.17 -13.10
CA ASN A 335 -0.16 -5.25 -13.92
C ASN A 335 1.13 -5.76 -13.28
N SER A 336 1.29 -7.07 -13.15
CA SER A 336 2.57 -7.65 -12.75
C SER A 336 2.92 -8.83 -13.62
N VAL A 337 4.20 -8.99 -13.90
CA VAL A 337 4.75 -10.11 -14.65
C VAL A 337 5.88 -10.72 -13.82
N SER A 338 5.82 -12.04 -13.62
CA SER A 338 6.84 -12.79 -12.88
C SER A 338 7.13 -14.11 -13.57
N THR A 339 8.22 -14.77 -13.14
CA THR A 339 8.50 -16.15 -13.53
C THR A 339 7.45 -17.13 -12.97
N THR A 340 7.31 -18.28 -13.60
CA THR A 340 6.59 -19.45 -13.05
C THR A 340 7.48 -20.33 -12.18
N GLY A 341 8.78 -20.05 -12.10
CA GLY A 341 9.70 -20.72 -11.19
C GLY A 341 9.26 -20.52 -9.73
N GLY A 342 9.40 -21.56 -8.91
CA GLY A 342 8.99 -21.54 -7.51
C GLY A 342 9.88 -20.67 -6.61
N SER A 343 10.34 -21.22 -5.49
CA SER A 343 11.14 -20.52 -4.46
C SER A 343 12.59 -20.29 -4.92
N LEU A 344 12.80 -19.44 -5.91
CA LEU A 344 14.10 -19.16 -6.53
C LEU A 344 15.16 -18.77 -5.51
N GLU A 345 14.80 -17.91 -4.57
CA GLU A 345 15.65 -17.43 -3.49
C GLU A 345 16.05 -18.56 -2.54
N VAL A 346 15.13 -19.47 -2.25
CA VAL A 346 15.40 -20.63 -1.38
C VAL A 346 16.32 -21.62 -2.08
N ASP A 347 16.08 -21.88 -3.35
CA ASP A 347 16.88 -22.82 -4.13
C ASP A 347 18.31 -22.28 -4.32
N ALA A 348 18.45 -21.00 -4.65
CA ALA A 348 19.77 -20.36 -4.76
C ALA A 348 20.52 -20.31 -3.41
N ALA A 349 19.80 -20.07 -2.31
CA ALA A 349 20.40 -19.99 -0.97
C ALA A 349 20.88 -21.35 -0.43
N ARG A 350 20.28 -22.44 -0.88
CA ARG A 350 20.68 -23.82 -0.47
C ARG A 350 21.96 -24.28 -1.12
N VAL A 351 22.37 -23.67 -2.22
CA VAL A 351 23.57 -24.09 -2.96
C VAL A 351 24.79 -23.49 -2.30
N PRO A 352 25.76 -24.32 -1.86
CA PRO A 352 27.03 -23.81 -1.35
C PRO A 352 27.85 -23.18 -2.48
N THR A 353 28.80 -22.32 -2.11
CA THR A 353 29.73 -21.73 -3.07
C THR A 353 30.82 -22.75 -3.41
N TYR A 354 30.88 -23.15 -4.68
CA TYR A 354 31.98 -23.94 -5.20
C TYR A 354 32.51 -23.26 -6.48
N TYR A 355 33.82 -23.10 -6.60
CA TYR A 355 34.45 -22.40 -7.71
C TYR A 355 34.17 -23.04 -9.09
N TYR A 356 33.89 -24.34 -9.13
CA TYR A 356 33.57 -25.10 -10.33
C TYR A 356 32.07 -25.22 -10.62
N TYR A 357 31.20 -24.69 -9.77
CA TYR A 357 29.77 -24.72 -10.02
C TYR A 357 29.31 -23.48 -10.80
N LYS A 358 28.71 -23.73 -11.94
CA LYS A 358 28.10 -22.71 -12.79
C LYS A 358 26.63 -23.04 -12.99
N MET A 359 25.75 -22.05 -12.95
CA MET A 359 24.35 -22.22 -13.34
C MET A 359 24.16 -22.35 -14.84
N LYS A 360 25.06 -21.76 -15.64
CA LYS A 360 25.03 -21.73 -17.10
C LYS A 360 26.41 -21.99 -17.64
N SER A 361 26.51 -22.89 -18.60
CA SER A 361 27.76 -23.18 -19.31
C SER A 361 28.08 -22.06 -20.30
N ASP A 362 29.32 -22.04 -20.81
CA ASP A 362 29.79 -21.04 -21.76
C ASP A 362 29.06 -21.11 -23.11
N ASP A 363 28.49 -22.26 -23.46
CA ASP A 363 27.66 -22.48 -24.66
C ASP A 363 26.15 -22.21 -24.40
N GLY A 364 25.80 -21.75 -23.19
CA GLY A 364 24.46 -21.27 -22.86
C GLY A 364 23.51 -22.31 -22.25
N ARG A 365 23.96 -23.53 -21.98
CA ARG A 365 23.14 -24.58 -21.36
C ARG A 365 22.98 -24.36 -19.86
N TYR A 366 21.80 -24.68 -19.30
CA TYR A 366 21.52 -24.58 -17.85
C TYR A 366 21.94 -25.87 -17.15
N LEU A 367 22.80 -25.76 -16.12
CA LEU A 367 23.45 -26.88 -15.46
C LEU A 367 22.84 -27.17 -14.08
N LEU A 368 22.72 -28.44 -13.72
CA LEU A 368 22.27 -28.91 -12.41
C LEU A 368 23.42 -29.13 -11.43
N ASN A 369 24.60 -29.52 -11.93
CA ASN A 369 25.85 -29.70 -11.16
C ASN A 369 25.70 -30.58 -9.91
N ASP A 370 24.94 -31.66 -9.97
CA ASP A 370 24.65 -32.58 -8.89
C ASP A 370 24.10 -31.97 -7.58
N VAL A 371 24.06 -30.62 -7.51
CA VAL A 371 23.66 -29.87 -6.31
C VAL A 371 22.22 -29.42 -6.40
N LEU A 372 21.80 -28.97 -7.59
CA LEU A 372 20.45 -28.48 -7.84
C LEU A 372 19.45 -29.58 -8.18
N SER A 373 19.93 -30.80 -8.35
CA SER A 373 19.23 -32.07 -8.60
C SER A 373 18.15 -32.06 -9.69
N GLU A 374 17.19 -31.14 -9.65
CA GLU A 374 16.07 -31.11 -10.60
C GLU A 374 15.80 -29.74 -11.20
N PHE A 375 16.41 -28.68 -10.65
CA PHE A 375 15.99 -27.31 -10.92
C PHE A 375 17.19 -26.36 -10.84
N ASN A 376 17.22 -25.40 -11.77
CA ASN A 376 18.20 -24.32 -11.80
C ASN A 376 17.45 -22.98 -11.81
N PRO A 377 17.60 -22.13 -10.78
CA PRO A 377 16.86 -20.87 -10.68
C PRO A 377 17.14 -19.91 -11.84
N LEU A 378 18.36 -19.87 -12.38
CA LEU A 378 18.68 -19.02 -13.52
C LEU A 378 17.97 -19.52 -14.80
N GLY A 379 17.95 -20.83 -15.04
CA GLY A 379 17.21 -21.40 -16.17
C GLY A 379 15.70 -21.11 -16.06
N ALA A 380 15.13 -21.20 -14.87
CA ALA A 380 13.74 -20.87 -14.63
C ALA A 380 13.42 -19.38 -14.89
N LEU A 381 14.35 -18.47 -14.57
CA LEU A 381 14.21 -17.04 -14.80
C LEU A 381 14.34 -16.66 -16.28
N GLU A 382 15.30 -17.24 -17.00
CA GLU A 382 15.60 -16.86 -18.38
C GLU A 382 14.73 -17.62 -19.42
N ALA A 383 14.52 -18.92 -19.22
CA ALA A 383 13.85 -19.81 -20.17
C ALA A 383 12.53 -20.39 -19.67
N GLY A 384 12.22 -20.26 -18.38
CA GLY A 384 10.94 -20.70 -17.82
C GLY A 384 9.75 -19.85 -18.26
N GLY A 385 8.58 -20.25 -17.80
CA GLY A 385 7.33 -19.58 -18.13
C GLY A 385 7.11 -18.25 -17.41
N ARG A 386 5.92 -17.69 -17.62
CA ARG A 386 5.51 -16.39 -17.08
C ARG A 386 4.13 -16.45 -16.44
N ASN A 387 4.01 -15.76 -15.32
CA ASN A 387 2.76 -15.36 -14.71
C ASN A 387 2.48 -13.89 -15.05
N LYS A 388 1.40 -13.62 -15.74
CA LYS A 388 0.88 -12.27 -15.97
C LYS A 388 -0.34 -12.08 -15.08
N PHE A 389 -0.27 -11.13 -14.17
CA PHE A 389 -1.33 -10.82 -13.24
C PHE A 389 -1.84 -9.40 -13.49
N ARG A 390 -3.15 -9.25 -13.66
CA ARG A 390 -3.84 -7.96 -13.86
C ARG A 390 -4.93 -7.83 -12.82
N ASN A 391 -4.81 -6.81 -11.98
CA ASN A 391 -5.83 -6.46 -11.01
C ASN A 391 -6.46 -5.12 -11.40
N ASN A 392 -7.78 -5.07 -11.42
CA ASN A 392 -8.53 -3.84 -11.61
C ASN A 392 -9.43 -3.64 -10.38
N TYR A 393 -9.31 -2.48 -9.75
CA TYR A 393 -10.11 -2.07 -8.61
C TYR A 393 -10.86 -0.79 -8.97
N LEU A 394 -12.17 -0.82 -8.88
CA LEU A 394 -13.03 0.34 -9.03
C LEU A 394 -13.76 0.58 -7.72
N ASN A 395 -13.55 1.74 -7.11
CA ASN A 395 -14.28 2.20 -5.94
C ASN A 395 -15.15 3.38 -6.33
N ALA A 396 -16.44 3.30 -6.07
CA ALA A 396 -17.39 4.38 -6.26
C ALA A 396 -18.16 4.61 -4.97
N ASN A 397 -18.24 5.85 -4.50
CA ASN A 397 -18.92 6.24 -3.28
C ASN A 397 -19.73 7.51 -3.50
N VAL A 398 -21.00 7.48 -3.16
CA VAL A 398 -21.88 8.65 -3.14
C VAL A 398 -22.46 8.80 -1.74
N ASN A 399 -22.24 9.98 -1.15
CA ASN A 399 -22.74 10.33 0.17
C ASN A 399 -23.63 11.57 0.05
N ALA A 400 -24.87 11.46 0.49
CA ALA A 400 -25.85 12.54 0.53
C ALA A 400 -26.21 12.87 1.99
N GLU A 401 -25.90 14.08 2.44
CA GLU A 401 -26.22 14.58 3.77
C GLU A 401 -27.31 15.64 3.66
N PHE A 402 -28.45 15.43 4.30
CA PHE A 402 -29.57 16.38 4.34
C PHE A 402 -29.78 16.91 5.75
N ARG A 403 -29.68 18.23 5.94
CA ARG A 403 -29.95 18.90 7.22
C ARG A 403 -31.43 19.02 7.45
N LEU A 404 -31.96 18.20 8.38
CA LEU A 404 -33.37 18.19 8.76
C LEU A 404 -33.72 19.46 9.56
N ILE A 405 -33.05 19.62 10.70
CA ILE A 405 -33.13 20.79 11.60
C ILE A 405 -31.72 21.12 12.10
N ASP A 406 -31.59 22.19 12.86
CA ASP A 406 -30.32 22.53 13.51
C ASP A 406 -29.88 21.40 14.47
N GLY A 407 -28.67 20.91 14.26
CA GLY A 407 -28.10 19.79 15.00
C GLY A 407 -28.48 18.39 14.51
N LEU A 408 -29.48 18.21 13.62
CA LEU A 408 -29.95 16.90 13.16
C LEU A 408 -29.81 16.75 11.65
N LYS A 409 -29.12 15.69 11.20
CA LYS A 409 -28.87 15.40 9.80
C LYS A 409 -29.21 13.95 9.47
N LEU A 410 -29.76 13.75 8.28
CA LEU A 410 -29.93 12.43 7.66
C LEU A 410 -28.84 12.23 6.61
N ARG A 411 -28.15 11.10 6.65
CA ARG A 411 -27.08 10.77 5.73
C ARG A 411 -27.34 9.42 5.07
N GLY A 412 -27.37 9.42 3.75
CA GLY A 412 -27.41 8.23 2.92
C GLY A 412 -26.07 8.00 2.25
N VAL A 413 -25.54 6.79 2.30
CA VAL A 413 -24.30 6.40 1.63
C VAL A 413 -24.55 5.19 0.75
N LEU A 414 -24.09 5.27 -0.50
CA LEU A 414 -24.06 4.15 -1.43
C LEU A 414 -22.63 4.01 -1.93
N GLY A 415 -22.03 2.86 -1.68
CA GLY A 415 -20.70 2.53 -2.10
C GLY A 415 -20.63 1.21 -2.84
N ALA A 416 -19.72 1.13 -3.79
CA ALA A 416 -19.43 -0.08 -4.54
C ALA A 416 -17.93 -0.25 -4.73
N ASP A 417 -17.40 -1.40 -4.33
CA ASP A 417 -16.08 -1.87 -4.72
C ASP A 417 -16.24 -3.00 -5.74
N VAL A 418 -15.61 -2.83 -6.90
CA VAL A 418 -15.56 -3.84 -7.94
C VAL A 418 -14.13 -4.28 -8.12
N ILE A 419 -13.88 -5.56 -7.92
CA ILE A 419 -12.59 -6.20 -8.07
C ILE A 419 -12.66 -7.14 -9.27
N ASN A 420 -11.71 -7.00 -10.18
CA ASN A 420 -11.55 -7.91 -11.30
C ASN A 420 -10.07 -8.29 -11.42
N ASP A 421 -9.77 -9.51 -11.03
CA ASP A 421 -8.43 -10.08 -11.04
C ASP A 421 -8.33 -11.13 -12.17
N MET A 422 -7.28 -11.02 -12.96
CA MET A 422 -7.01 -11.93 -14.06
C MET A 422 -5.57 -12.42 -13.95
N ARG A 423 -5.38 -13.73 -14.00
CA ARG A 423 -4.05 -14.33 -14.05
C ARG A 423 -3.95 -15.23 -15.28
N SER A 424 -2.94 -14.99 -16.10
CA SER A 424 -2.56 -15.87 -17.21
C SER A 424 -1.18 -16.42 -16.91
N THR A 425 -1.10 -17.73 -16.82
CA THR A 425 0.14 -18.46 -16.54
C THR A 425 0.52 -19.25 -17.78
N ARG A 426 1.76 -19.12 -18.20
CA ARG A 426 2.39 -19.98 -19.19
C ARG A 426 3.61 -20.60 -18.57
N ASN A 427 3.56 -21.89 -18.25
CA ASN A 427 4.68 -22.66 -17.76
C ASN A 427 5.42 -23.31 -18.93
N LEU A 428 6.73 -23.12 -18.99
CA LEU A 428 7.59 -23.74 -19.98
C LEU A 428 8.58 -24.67 -19.28
N GLY A 429 8.76 -25.85 -19.79
CA GLY A 429 9.82 -26.74 -19.37
C GLY A 429 11.18 -26.21 -19.79
N VAL A 430 12.15 -26.26 -18.91
CA VAL A 430 13.52 -25.82 -19.18
C VAL A 430 14.42 -27.06 -19.39
N ALA A 431 15.20 -27.04 -20.44
CA ALA A 431 16.19 -28.08 -20.70
C ALA A 431 17.38 -27.91 -19.76
N TYR A 432 17.48 -28.79 -18.78
CA TYR A 432 18.60 -28.82 -17.84
C TYR A 432 19.56 -29.95 -18.18
N TYR A 433 20.86 -29.64 -18.10
CA TYR A 433 21.93 -30.62 -18.30
C TYR A 433 22.58 -30.94 -16.96
N LEU A 434 22.97 -32.21 -16.76
CA LEU A 434 23.53 -32.64 -15.49
C LEU A 434 24.83 -31.90 -15.13
N ASN A 435 25.69 -31.74 -16.13
CA ASN A 435 26.98 -31.03 -16.05
C ASN A 435 27.39 -30.51 -17.45
N GLU A 436 28.58 -29.91 -17.57
CA GLU A 436 29.11 -29.40 -18.84
C GLU A 436 29.42 -30.50 -19.86
N GLU A 437 29.64 -31.75 -19.42
CA GLU A 437 29.96 -32.88 -20.28
C GLU A 437 28.69 -33.56 -20.84
N ALA A 438 27.54 -33.32 -20.25
CA ALA A 438 26.29 -33.91 -20.68
C ALA A 438 25.89 -33.41 -22.08
N THR A 439 25.71 -34.32 -23.01
CA THR A 439 25.30 -34.03 -24.40
C THR A 439 23.78 -33.95 -24.55
N GLU A 440 23.04 -34.63 -23.67
CA GLU A 440 21.60 -34.69 -23.68
C GLU A 440 21.01 -33.98 -22.46
N PRO A 441 19.95 -33.21 -22.62
CA PRO A 441 19.26 -32.61 -21.50
C PRO A 441 18.46 -33.67 -20.72
N ARG A 442 18.18 -33.37 -19.47
CA ARG A 442 17.20 -34.12 -18.71
C ARG A 442 15.83 -34.01 -19.39
N PRO A 443 15.08 -35.12 -19.53
CA PRO A 443 13.77 -35.11 -20.17
C PRO A 443 12.82 -34.12 -19.49
N VAL A 444 12.25 -33.21 -20.29
CA VAL A 444 11.18 -32.31 -19.85
C VAL A 444 9.86 -33.07 -19.89
N LYS A 445 9.08 -33.03 -18.82
CA LYS A 445 7.78 -33.69 -18.75
C LYS A 445 6.73 -32.86 -19.49
N ASP A 446 5.79 -33.48 -20.20
CA ASP A 446 4.67 -32.81 -20.86
C ASP A 446 3.85 -31.93 -19.90
N THR A 447 3.81 -32.29 -18.62
CA THR A 447 3.13 -31.52 -17.57
C THR A 447 3.82 -30.18 -17.27
N ASP A 448 5.09 -30.01 -17.65
CA ASP A 448 5.83 -28.77 -17.47
C ASP A 448 5.43 -27.73 -18.53
N TYR A 449 4.89 -28.18 -19.67
CA TYR A 449 4.30 -27.33 -20.70
C TYR A 449 2.81 -27.14 -20.42
N LYS A 450 2.50 -26.17 -19.58
CA LYS A 450 1.10 -25.89 -19.22
C LYS A 450 0.73 -24.43 -19.33
N THR A 451 -0.55 -24.20 -19.52
CA THR A 451 -1.14 -22.87 -19.50
C THR A 451 -2.38 -22.85 -18.63
N SER A 452 -2.59 -21.77 -17.88
CA SER A 452 -3.83 -21.54 -17.16
C SER A 452 -4.28 -20.09 -17.26
N ASN A 453 -5.61 -19.90 -17.25
CA ASN A 453 -6.25 -18.60 -17.09
C ASN A 453 -7.20 -18.67 -15.90
N TRP A 454 -6.90 -17.87 -14.90
CA TRP A 454 -7.74 -17.67 -13.72
C TRP A 454 -8.35 -16.26 -13.79
N ASN A 455 -9.65 -16.18 -13.60
CA ASN A 455 -10.39 -14.95 -13.49
C ASN A 455 -11.15 -14.94 -12.17
N HIS A 456 -11.13 -13.81 -11.48
CA HIS A 456 -11.91 -13.57 -10.28
C HIS A 456 -12.58 -12.21 -10.37
N THR A 457 -13.88 -12.18 -10.12
CA THR A 457 -14.65 -10.94 -10.05
C THR A 457 -15.39 -10.90 -8.73
N ALA A 458 -15.28 -9.78 -8.02
CA ALA A 458 -16.01 -9.57 -6.79
C ALA A 458 -16.66 -8.18 -6.76
N TYR A 459 -17.83 -8.13 -6.15
CA TYR A 459 -18.62 -6.91 -5.92
C TYR A 459 -18.90 -6.79 -4.42
N LEU A 460 -18.49 -5.70 -3.81
CA LEU A 460 -18.87 -5.33 -2.45
C LEU A 460 -19.74 -4.07 -2.52
N ILE A 461 -21.02 -4.21 -2.26
CA ILE A 461 -21.98 -3.11 -2.24
C ILE A 461 -22.26 -2.73 -0.79
N ASN A 462 -22.04 -1.46 -0.45
CA ASN A 462 -22.31 -0.89 0.86
C ASN A 462 -23.48 0.11 0.75
N THR A 463 -24.50 -0.06 1.60
CA THR A 463 -25.59 0.90 1.72
C THR A 463 -25.74 1.30 3.17
N GLN A 464 -25.82 2.60 3.46
CA GLN A 464 -25.97 3.10 4.83
C GLN A 464 -27.03 4.18 4.88
N LEU A 465 -27.86 4.15 5.93
CA LEU A 465 -28.78 5.22 6.28
C LEU A 465 -28.52 5.58 7.74
N LEU A 466 -28.07 6.81 7.97
CA LEU A 466 -27.55 7.27 9.25
C LEU A 466 -28.26 8.54 9.67
N LEU A 467 -28.62 8.64 10.94
CA LEU A 467 -29.16 9.84 11.59
C LEU A 467 -28.10 10.38 12.55
N ASP A 468 -27.56 11.54 12.25
CA ASP A 468 -26.54 12.22 13.04
C ASP A 468 -27.15 13.38 13.82
N TYR A 469 -26.93 13.40 15.15
CA TYR A 469 -27.32 14.49 16.03
C TYR A 469 -26.09 15.09 16.71
N ASN A 470 -25.96 16.41 16.69
CA ASN A 470 -24.92 17.13 17.44
C ASN A 470 -25.44 18.50 17.84
N LYS A 471 -25.60 18.74 19.13
CA LYS A 471 -26.08 20.03 19.65
C LYS A 471 -25.47 20.36 21.00
N THR A 472 -25.10 21.62 21.16
CA THR A 472 -24.58 22.18 22.41
C THR A 472 -25.66 23.00 23.11
N PHE A 473 -25.87 22.72 24.40
CA PHE A 473 -26.79 23.41 25.28
C PHE A 473 -26.00 24.02 26.45
N GLY A 474 -25.62 25.28 26.34
CA GLY A 474 -24.76 25.91 27.32
C GLY A 474 -23.37 25.21 27.41
N LYS A 475 -23.10 24.55 28.53
CA LYS A 475 -21.86 23.78 28.73
C LYS A 475 -21.99 22.29 28.39
N HIS A 476 -23.16 21.83 27.98
CA HIS A 476 -23.48 20.44 27.67
C HIS A 476 -23.49 20.25 26.17
N ASN A 477 -22.66 19.35 25.65
CA ASN A 477 -22.72 18.91 24.25
C ASN A 477 -23.22 17.46 24.20
N VAL A 478 -24.22 17.23 23.37
CA VAL A 478 -24.80 15.90 23.12
C VAL A 478 -24.61 15.53 21.67
N THR A 479 -24.03 14.37 21.46
CA THR A 479 -23.89 13.77 20.12
C THR A 479 -24.65 12.44 20.07
N GLY A 480 -25.24 12.13 18.95
CA GLY A 480 -25.92 10.87 18.71
C GLY A 480 -25.73 10.42 17.29
N LEU A 481 -25.58 9.14 17.09
CA LEU A 481 -25.57 8.48 15.79
C LEU A 481 -26.47 7.26 15.91
N PHE A 482 -27.43 7.13 15.02
CA PHE A 482 -28.21 5.91 14.84
C PHE A 482 -28.22 5.54 13.35
N GLY A 483 -28.11 4.25 13.03
CA GLY A 483 -28.07 3.88 11.63
C GLY A 483 -28.34 2.42 11.35
N VAL A 484 -28.64 2.20 10.07
CA VAL A 484 -28.76 0.88 9.43
C VAL A 484 -27.73 0.81 8.32
N THR A 485 -26.98 -0.27 8.30
CA THR A 485 -26.01 -0.53 7.22
C THR A 485 -26.27 -1.90 6.63
N ASN A 486 -26.11 -2.02 5.32
CA ASN A 486 -26.14 -3.28 4.62
C ASN A 486 -24.91 -3.42 3.74
N GLU A 487 -24.27 -4.56 3.81
CA GLU A 487 -23.18 -4.97 2.96
C GLU A 487 -23.57 -6.23 2.22
N SER A 488 -23.38 -6.24 0.92
CA SER A 488 -23.57 -7.41 0.07
C SER A 488 -22.28 -7.69 -0.69
N PHE A 489 -21.68 -8.82 -0.43
CA PHE A 489 -20.51 -9.32 -1.14
C PHE A 489 -20.90 -10.46 -2.05
N THR A 490 -20.48 -10.38 -3.32
CA THR A 490 -20.65 -11.45 -4.28
C THR A 490 -19.34 -11.63 -5.02
N SER A 491 -18.85 -12.86 -5.11
CA SER A 491 -17.67 -13.16 -5.91
C SER A 491 -17.89 -14.40 -6.78
N SER A 492 -17.21 -14.43 -7.91
CA SER A 492 -17.11 -15.59 -8.78
C SER A 492 -15.68 -15.75 -9.26
N SER A 493 -15.23 -16.98 -9.42
CA SER A 493 -13.92 -17.29 -9.97
C SER A 493 -14.01 -18.50 -10.90
N ASN A 494 -13.19 -18.49 -11.94
CA ASN A 494 -12.97 -19.65 -12.79
C ASN A 494 -11.47 -19.80 -13.05
N ASP A 495 -11.03 -21.04 -13.18
CA ASP A 495 -9.66 -21.40 -13.55
C ASP A 495 -9.71 -22.50 -14.61
N ILE A 496 -9.03 -22.26 -15.72
CA ILE A 496 -8.87 -23.21 -16.81
C ILE A 496 -7.40 -23.52 -16.97
N GLU A 497 -7.01 -24.77 -16.81
CA GLU A 497 -5.62 -25.23 -17.01
C GLU A 497 -5.59 -26.31 -18.11
N LYS A 498 -4.59 -26.23 -18.98
CA LYS A 498 -4.22 -27.28 -19.92
C LYS A 498 -2.74 -27.63 -19.78
N LYS A 499 -2.43 -28.91 -19.93
CA LYS A 499 -1.08 -29.49 -19.88
C LYS A 499 -0.70 -30.09 -21.22
N GLY A 500 0.59 -30.16 -21.51
CA GLY A 500 1.11 -30.66 -22.79
C GLY A 500 0.85 -29.73 -23.97
N VAL A 501 0.75 -28.43 -23.70
CA VAL A 501 0.57 -27.40 -24.75
C VAL A 501 1.91 -27.21 -25.47
N ASP A 502 1.88 -27.07 -26.80
CA ASP A 502 3.07 -26.83 -27.62
C ASP A 502 3.92 -25.68 -27.06
N PRO A 503 5.21 -25.91 -26.73
CA PRO A 503 6.08 -24.89 -26.15
C PRO A 503 6.36 -23.70 -27.09
N ASP A 504 6.30 -23.90 -28.39
CA ASP A 504 6.58 -22.88 -29.41
C ASP A 504 5.41 -21.91 -29.64
N LEU A 505 4.24 -22.23 -29.08
CA LEU A 505 3.11 -21.30 -29.10
C LEU A 505 3.43 -20.05 -28.30
N GLY A 506 3.23 -18.90 -28.89
CA GLY A 506 3.37 -17.60 -28.25
C GLY A 506 2.50 -17.46 -26.98
N ILE A 507 2.84 -16.49 -26.11
CA ILE A 507 2.10 -16.21 -24.87
C ILE A 507 0.85 -15.39 -25.23
N GLY A 508 -0.21 -16.06 -25.70
CA GLY A 508 -1.54 -15.46 -25.91
C GLY A 508 -2.47 -15.73 -24.74
N THR A 509 -3.49 -14.89 -24.59
CA THR A 509 -4.54 -15.09 -23.57
C THR A 509 -5.45 -16.28 -23.90
N ASP A 510 -5.50 -16.69 -25.15
CA ASP A 510 -6.41 -17.74 -25.64
C ASP A 510 -5.76 -19.12 -25.74
N ILE A 511 -4.50 -19.27 -25.33
CA ILE A 511 -3.77 -20.56 -25.37
C ILE A 511 -4.51 -21.64 -24.55
N THR A 512 -5.21 -21.28 -23.48
CA THR A 512 -6.02 -22.23 -22.68
C THR A 512 -7.13 -22.88 -23.48
N ASN A 513 -7.58 -22.25 -24.53
CA ASN A 513 -8.60 -22.79 -25.46
C ASN A 513 -7.99 -23.57 -26.64
N SER A 514 -6.65 -23.55 -26.77
CA SER A 514 -5.93 -24.27 -27.83
C SER A 514 -6.05 -25.79 -27.67
N THR A 515 -6.12 -26.48 -28.79
CA THR A 515 -5.97 -27.95 -28.89
C THR A 515 -4.62 -28.33 -29.49
N VAL A 516 -3.74 -27.36 -29.72
CA VAL A 516 -2.41 -27.56 -30.31
C VAL A 516 -1.43 -28.07 -29.27
N GLY A 517 -0.67 -29.08 -29.62
CA GLY A 517 0.27 -29.79 -28.75
C GLY A 517 -0.26 -31.16 -28.30
N ASN A 518 0.55 -31.88 -27.56
CA ASN A 518 0.19 -33.17 -26.97
C ASN A 518 -0.54 -32.94 -25.64
N ILE A 519 -1.83 -32.59 -25.69
CA ILE A 519 -2.62 -32.25 -24.52
C ILE A 519 -2.79 -33.47 -23.61
N THR A 520 -2.09 -33.47 -22.47
CA THR A 520 -2.10 -34.55 -21.49
C THR A 520 -3.15 -34.39 -20.40
N GLY A 521 -3.76 -33.20 -20.27
CA GLY A 521 -4.81 -32.94 -19.30
C GLY A 521 -5.42 -31.55 -19.45
N SER A 522 -6.65 -31.41 -18.98
CA SER A 522 -7.33 -30.13 -18.82
C SER A 522 -8.14 -30.13 -17.53
N THR A 523 -8.15 -29.00 -16.83
CA THR A 523 -8.91 -28.82 -15.60
C THR A 523 -9.70 -27.52 -15.70
N PHE A 524 -10.95 -27.57 -15.29
CA PHE A 524 -11.82 -26.41 -15.11
C PHE A 524 -12.34 -26.39 -13.68
N VAL A 525 -12.14 -25.27 -12.99
CA VAL A 525 -12.68 -25.04 -11.64
C VAL A 525 -13.50 -23.76 -11.67
N ASP A 526 -14.71 -23.84 -11.16
CA ASP A 526 -15.63 -22.71 -11.00
C ASP A 526 -16.03 -22.60 -9.54
N GLY A 527 -16.14 -21.35 -9.05
CA GLY A 527 -16.53 -21.07 -7.68
C GLY A 527 -17.30 -19.76 -7.58
N SER A 528 -18.34 -19.76 -6.78
CA SER A 528 -19.09 -18.53 -6.45
C SER A 528 -19.36 -18.46 -4.95
N ASN A 529 -19.38 -17.23 -4.43
CA ASN A 529 -19.73 -16.95 -3.05
C ASN A 529 -20.59 -15.70 -2.97
N ARG A 530 -21.61 -15.75 -2.08
CA ARG A 530 -22.45 -14.59 -1.80
C ARG A 530 -22.72 -14.50 -0.31
N THR A 531 -22.41 -13.33 0.27
CA THR A 531 -22.71 -13.03 1.68
C THR A 531 -23.42 -11.68 1.78
N SER A 532 -24.28 -11.53 2.78
CA SER A 532 -24.92 -10.25 3.09
C SER A 532 -24.96 -10.06 4.61
N LEU A 533 -24.66 -8.85 5.04
CA LEU A 533 -24.67 -8.46 6.44
C LEU A 533 -25.48 -7.17 6.60
N THR A 534 -26.54 -7.23 7.41
CA THR A 534 -27.30 -6.04 7.81
C THR A 534 -27.04 -5.76 9.28
N SER A 535 -26.68 -4.53 9.61
CA SER A 535 -26.36 -4.12 10.97
C SER A 535 -27.17 -2.90 11.40
N LEU A 536 -27.59 -2.91 12.65
CA LEU A 536 -28.09 -1.74 13.36
C LEU A 536 -26.95 -1.22 14.24
N LEU A 537 -26.75 0.08 14.25
CA LEU A 537 -25.72 0.71 15.05
C LEU A 537 -26.27 1.94 15.77
N GLY A 538 -25.74 2.19 16.96
CA GLY A 538 -26.07 3.36 17.75
C GLY A 538 -24.87 3.81 18.59
N ARG A 539 -24.70 5.11 18.71
CA ARG A 539 -23.69 5.73 19.56
C ARG A 539 -24.25 6.99 20.16
N VAL A 540 -24.03 7.20 21.44
CA VAL A 540 -24.41 8.43 22.16
C VAL A 540 -23.16 8.95 22.85
N GLY A 541 -22.83 10.20 22.62
CA GLY A 541 -21.74 10.90 23.26
C GLY A 541 -22.27 12.10 24.06
N TYR A 542 -21.64 12.35 25.19
CA TYR A 542 -21.92 13.49 26.04
C TYR A 542 -20.62 14.15 26.49
N SER A 543 -20.54 15.48 26.41
CA SER A 543 -19.46 16.20 27.07
C SER A 543 -19.97 17.38 27.87
N TYR A 544 -19.25 17.69 28.98
CA TYR A 544 -19.54 18.82 29.82
C TYR A 544 -18.34 19.76 29.89
N ALA A 545 -18.56 21.01 29.47
CA ALA A 545 -17.58 22.10 29.50
C ALA A 545 -16.24 21.77 28.81
N ASP A 546 -16.25 20.85 27.82
CA ASP A 546 -15.08 20.31 27.10
C ASP A 546 -13.99 19.74 28.04
N ARG A 547 -14.42 19.22 29.21
CA ARG A 547 -13.54 18.62 30.22
C ARG A 547 -13.87 17.17 30.55
N TYR A 548 -15.16 16.82 30.54
CA TYR A 548 -15.63 15.49 30.88
C TYR A 548 -16.34 14.92 29.65
N TYR A 549 -15.94 13.72 29.26
CA TYR A 549 -16.46 13.05 28.07
C TYR A 549 -16.95 11.65 28.45
N ALA A 550 -18.09 11.24 27.92
CA ALA A 550 -18.62 9.89 28.01
C ALA A 550 -19.19 9.47 26.66
N GLU A 551 -18.98 8.22 26.29
CA GLU A 551 -19.49 7.64 25.05
C GLU A 551 -20.05 6.24 25.32
N PHE A 552 -21.21 5.94 24.73
CA PHE A 552 -21.93 4.68 24.86
C PHE A 552 -22.36 4.15 23.51
#